data_47d6bb6a51160639ad5670da3dea8a70
#
_entry.id   47d6bb6a51160639ad5670da3dea8a70
#
_cell.length_a   1.000
_cell.length_b   1.000
_cell.length_c   1.000
_cell.angle_alpha   90.00
_cell.angle_beta   90.00
_cell.angle_gamma   90.00
#
_symmetry.space_group_name_H-M   'P 1'
#
loop_
_entity.id
_entity.type
_entity.pdbx_description
1 polymer ?
#
loop_
_entity_poly.entity_id
_entity_poly.type
_entity_poly.pdbx_seq_one_letter_code
_entity_poly.pdbx_strand_id
1 'polypeptide(L)'
;MITILAGGTGSIKMVRGFAAHDQEVTVISNVGDNYWLYGMYVCPDIDTIIYGLSGILDEEKGWGVKKDTNNFLRQMEVFGEETWFRVGDRDAATHLTRTNM
;
A
#
# COMPACT_ATOMS: atom_id res chain seq x y z
N MET A 1 -21.15 13.55 4.01
CA MET A 1 -19.71 13.26 3.86
C MET A 1 -19.15 12.72 5.18
N ILE A 2 -18.28 11.72 5.07
CA ILE A 2 -17.64 11.10 6.23
C ILE A 2 -16.13 11.23 6.09
N THR A 3 -15.46 11.63 7.17
CA THR A 3 -14.00 11.72 7.21
C THR A 3 -13.47 10.64 8.15
N ILE A 4 -12.52 9.83 7.66
CA ILE A 4 -11.94 8.73 8.43
C ILE A 4 -10.44 8.97 8.61
N LEU A 5 -9.99 8.89 9.87
CA LEU A 5 -8.57 8.89 10.18
C LEU A 5 -8.07 7.45 10.12
N ALA A 6 -7.31 7.12 9.10
CA ALA A 6 -6.88 5.76 8.84
C ALA A 6 -5.40 5.57 9.22
N GLY A 7 -5.13 4.55 10.01
CA GLY A 7 -3.77 4.25 10.43
C GLY A 7 -3.54 2.75 10.55
N GLY A 8 -3.45 2.06 9.43
CA GLY A 8 -3.15 0.64 9.41
C GLY A 8 -4.25 -0.22 8.80
N THR A 9 -4.07 -1.53 8.87
CA THR A 9 -4.91 -2.51 8.16
C THR A 9 -6.35 -2.56 8.66
N GLY A 10 -6.59 -2.29 9.95
CA GLY A 10 -7.94 -2.28 10.51
C GLY A 10 -8.83 -1.20 9.93
N SER A 11 -8.27 -0.09 9.51
CA SER A 11 -9.03 1.04 8.98
C SER A 11 -9.69 0.74 7.63
N ILE A 12 -9.12 -0.16 6.83
CA ILE A 12 -9.64 -0.42 5.49
C ILE A 12 -11.04 -1.02 5.51
N LYS A 13 -11.35 -1.82 6.51
CA LYS A 13 -12.69 -2.41 6.64
C LYS A 13 -13.76 -1.34 6.83
N MET A 14 -13.46 -0.34 7.64
CA MET A 14 -14.36 0.80 7.87
C MET A 14 -14.50 1.64 6.60
N VAL A 15 -13.40 1.95 5.93
CA VAL A 15 -13.41 2.73 4.68
C VAL A 15 -14.26 2.03 3.61
N ARG A 16 -14.08 0.73 3.44
CA ARG A 16 -14.86 -0.06 2.48
C ARG A 16 -16.34 -0.08 2.83
N GLY A 17 -16.65 -0.22 4.11
CA GLY A 17 -18.04 -0.24 4.56
C GLY A 17 -18.78 1.04 4.20
N PHE A 18 -18.17 2.20 4.47
CA PHE A 18 -18.79 3.47 4.12
C PHE A 18 -18.83 3.72 2.61
N ALA A 19 -17.76 3.35 1.88
CA ALA A 19 -17.74 3.51 0.43
C ALA A 19 -18.80 2.65 -0.27
N ALA A 20 -19.07 1.45 0.25
CA ALA A 20 -20.07 0.54 -0.30
C ALA A 20 -21.50 1.04 -0.14
N HIS A 21 -21.75 1.98 0.78
CA HIS A 21 -23.07 2.57 1.02
C HIS A 21 -23.24 3.92 0.32
N ASP A 22 -22.49 4.17 -0.75
CA ASP A 22 -22.54 5.40 -1.54
C ASP A 22 -22.30 6.68 -0.72
N GLN A 23 -21.58 6.57 0.38
CA GLN A 23 -21.16 7.72 1.16
C GLN A 23 -19.97 8.41 0.52
N GLU A 24 -19.98 9.72 0.51
CA GLU A 24 -18.78 10.47 0.17
C GLU A 24 -17.80 10.35 1.33
N VAL A 25 -16.66 9.71 1.07
CA VAL A 25 -15.67 9.40 2.11
C VAL A 25 -14.36 10.15 1.84
N THR A 26 -13.87 10.84 2.86
CA THR A 26 -12.54 11.42 2.85
C THR A 26 -11.67 10.63 3.83
N VAL A 27 -10.53 10.16 3.39
CA VAL A 27 -9.61 9.38 4.21
C VAL A 27 -8.34 10.19 4.46
N ILE A 28 -7.99 10.35 5.72
CA ILE A 28 -6.74 10.98 6.14
C ILE A 28 -5.87 9.85 6.70
N SER A 29 -4.85 9.48 5.93
CA SER A 29 -3.97 8.37 6.29
C SER A 29 -2.77 8.84 7.12
N ASN A 30 -2.27 7.93 7.97
CA ASN A 30 -1.02 8.14 8.68
C ASN A 30 0.14 8.17 7.67
N VAL A 31 1.08 9.09 7.87
CA VAL A 31 2.29 9.21 7.04
C VAL A 31 3.58 8.96 7.84
N GLY A 32 3.44 8.57 9.11
CA GLY A 32 4.58 8.36 9.99
C GLY A 32 5.50 7.22 9.57
N ASP A 33 4.97 6.24 8.85
CA ASP A 33 5.74 5.09 8.35
C ASP A 33 6.21 5.25 6.90
N ASN A 34 5.98 6.41 6.28
CA ASN A 34 6.47 6.67 4.94
C ASN A 34 8.00 6.78 4.93
N TYR A 35 8.63 6.22 3.91
CA TYR A 35 10.08 6.32 3.79
C TYR A 35 10.57 6.03 2.37
N TRP A 36 11.83 6.34 2.11
CA TRP A 36 12.46 6.09 0.80
C TRP A 36 13.12 4.72 0.77
N LEU A 37 12.79 3.94 -0.26
CA LEU A 37 13.35 2.61 -0.48
C LEU A 37 13.78 2.48 -1.94
N TYR A 38 15.05 2.22 -2.18
CA TYR A 38 15.62 2.06 -3.53
C TYR A 38 15.28 3.24 -4.46
N GLY A 39 15.22 4.45 -3.93
CA GLY A 39 14.81 5.62 -4.72
C GLY A 39 13.31 5.75 -4.94
N MET A 40 12.50 4.87 -4.35
CA MET A 40 11.04 4.94 -4.41
C MET A 40 10.47 5.45 -3.08
N TYR A 41 9.44 6.28 -3.15
CA TYR A 41 8.75 6.75 -1.95
C TYR A 41 7.63 5.79 -1.57
N VAL A 42 7.78 5.16 -0.43
CA VAL A 42 6.87 4.13 0.07
C VAL A 42 5.93 4.73 1.10
N CYS A 43 4.62 4.54 0.89
CA CYS A 43 3.57 5.04 1.78
C CYS A 43 2.65 3.89 2.20
N PRO A 44 3.04 3.07 3.19
CA PRO A 44 2.34 1.82 3.51
C PRO A 44 0.87 1.99 3.85
N ASP A 45 0.52 2.97 4.66
CA ASP A 45 -0.87 3.16 5.10
C ASP A 45 -1.77 3.67 3.97
N ILE A 46 -1.24 4.58 3.15
CA ILE A 46 -1.95 5.08 1.96
C ILE A 46 -2.19 3.93 0.99
N ASP A 47 -1.19 3.11 0.77
CA ASP A 47 -1.27 1.99 -0.19
C ASP A 47 -2.29 0.94 0.27
N THR A 48 -2.36 0.66 1.56
CA THR A 48 -3.36 -0.25 2.11
C THR A 48 -4.77 0.23 1.77
N ILE A 49 -5.04 1.52 1.90
CA ILE A 49 -6.34 2.10 1.56
C ILE A 49 -6.59 2.01 0.05
N ILE A 50 -5.62 2.38 -0.76
CA ILE A 50 -5.73 2.31 -2.22
C ILE A 50 -5.99 0.87 -2.68
N TYR A 51 -5.21 -0.08 -2.19
CA TYR A 51 -5.37 -1.48 -2.58
C TYR A 51 -6.70 -2.06 -2.08
N GLY A 52 -7.10 -1.68 -0.88
CA GLY A 52 -8.36 -2.12 -0.31
C GLY A 52 -9.57 -1.63 -1.10
N LEU A 53 -9.59 -0.36 -1.46
CA LEU A 53 -10.69 0.24 -2.22
C LEU A 53 -10.74 -0.27 -3.66
N SER A 54 -9.60 -0.55 -4.26
CA SER A 54 -9.54 -1.09 -5.62
C SER A 54 -9.71 -2.61 -5.71
N GLY A 55 -9.84 -3.28 -4.57
CA GLY A 55 -10.10 -4.72 -4.56
C GLY A 55 -8.88 -5.61 -4.79
N ILE A 56 -7.68 -5.06 -4.72
CA ILE A 56 -6.45 -5.82 -4.98
C ILE A 56 -5.59 -6.05 -3.74
N LEU A 57 -6.06 -5.63 -2.58
CA LEU A 57 -5.35 -5.84 -1.31
C LEU A 57 -5.20 -7.33 -1.02
N ASP A 58 -4.01 -7.75 -0.58
CA ASP A 58 -3.82 -9.08 0.01
C ASP A 58 -4.40 -9.06 1.42
N GLU A 59 -5.63 -9.52 1.55
CA GLU A 59 -6.36 -9.45 2.81
C GLU A 59 -5.84 -10.42 3.86
N GLU A 60 -5.19 -11.48 3.43
CA GLU A 60 -4.59 -12.46 4.32
C GLU A 60 -3.41 -11.85 5.08
N LYS A 61 -2.55 -11.13 4.38
CA LYS A 61 -1.45 -10.39 4.99
C LYS A 61 -1.89 -9.07 5.60
N GLY A 62 -2.93 -8.44 5.04
CA GLY A 62 -3.38 -7.11 5.43
C GLY A 62 -2.60 -5.97 4.79
N TRP A 63 -1.69 -6.26 3.87
CA TRP A 63 -0.88 -5.29 3.13
C TRP A 63 -0.42 -5.87 1.81
N GLY A 64 -0.02 -5.00 0.90
CA GLY A 64 0.47 -5.41 -0.41
C GLY A 64 -0.65 -5.84 -1.35
N VAL A 65 -0.26 -6.28 -2.54
CA VAL A 65 -1.17 -6.68 -3.61
C VAL A 65 -1.35 -8.19 -3.59
N LYS A 66 -2.59 -8.66 -3.67
CA LYS A 66 -2.87 -10.10 -3.69
C LYS A 66 -2.22 -10.76 -4.91
N LYS A 67 -1.66 -11.96 -4.70
CA LYS A 67 -0.98 -12.74 -5.74
C LYS A 67 0.19 -12.01 -6.39
N ASP A 68 0.81 -11.09 -5.66
CA ASP A 68 1.99 -10.40 -6.15
C ASP A 68 3.19 -11.34 -6.20
N THR A 69 4.17 -10.97 -7.00
CA THR A 69 5.39 -11.75 -7.20
C THR A 69 6.59 -11.02 -6.63
N ASN A 70 7.75 -11.68 -6.56
CA ASN A 70 8.93 -11.15 -5.86
C ASN A 70 10.19 -11.13 -6.75
N ASN A 71 10.03 -11.02 -8.05
CA ASN A 71 11.17 -11.06 -8.97
C ASN A 71 12.10 -9.86 -8.79
N PHE A 72 11.52 -8.68 -8.61
CA PHE A 72 12.27 -7.45 -8.36
C PHE A 72 13.13 -7.59 -7.08
N LEU A 73 12.51 -8.02 -5.98
CA LEU A 73 13.20 -8.11 -4.71
C LEU A 73 14.31 -9.17 -4.73
N ARG A 74 14.08 -10.29 -5.40
CA ARG A 74 15.09 -11.33 -5.58
C ARG A 74 16.30 -10.82 -6.36
N GLN A 75 16.05 -10.03 -7.40
CA GLN A 75 17.15 -9.47 -8.19
C GLN A 75 17.92 -8.42 -7.39
N MET A 76 17.24 -7.63 -6.58
CA MET A 76 17.91 -6.69 -5.67
C MET A 76 18.82 -7.43 -4.68
N GLU A 77 18.38 -8.57 -4.17
CA GLU A 77 19.20 -9.40 -3.30
C GLU A 77 20.45 -9.92 -4.01
N VAL A 78 20.31 -10.34 -5.28
CA VAL A 78 21.44 -10.78 -6.10
C VAL A 78 22.48 -9.66 -6.25
N PHE A 79 22.02 -8.41 -6.37
CA PHE A 79 22.91 -7.26 -6.48
C PHE A 79 23.53 -6.82 -5.13
N GLY A 80 23.17 -7.50 -4.04
CA GLY A 80 23.72 -7.19 -2.72
C GLY A 80 22.98 -6.12 -1.95
N GLU A 81 21.80 -5.72 -2.41
CA GLU A 81 20.97 -4.76 -1.69
C GLU A 81 20.29 -5.40 -0.47
N GLU A 82 19.98 -4.57 0.52
CA GLU A 82 19.21 -5.04 1.67
C GLU A 82 17.74 -5.25 1.28
N THR A 83 17.19 -6.42 1.63
CA THR A 83 15.84 -6.80 1.23
C THR A 83 14.94 -7.13 2.45
N TRP A 84 15.19 -6.47 3.57
CA TRP A 84 14.41 -6.68 4.79
C TRP A 84 12.95 -6.20 4.65
N PHE A 85 12.71 -5.17 3.84
CA PHE A 85 11.37 -4.68 3.57
C PHE A 85 10.81 -5.39 2.34
N ARG A 86 9.71 -6.10 2.53
CA ARG A 86 9.11 -6.92 1.48
C ARG A 86 8.26 -6.06 0.56
N VAL A 87 8.70 -5.93 -0.69
CA VAL A 87 7.97 -5.22 -1.72
C VAL A 87 7.79 -6.15 -2.91
N GLY A 88 6.53 -6.37 -3.30
CA GLY A 88 6.22 -7.19 -4.46
C GLY A 88 6.43 -6.42 -5.77
N ASP A 89 6.37 -7.12 -6.88
CA ASP A 89 6.60 -6.52 -8.21
C ASP A 89 5.53 -5.47 -8.56
N ARG A 90 4.26 -5.77 -8.28
CA ARG A 90 3.15 -4.84 -8.52
C ARG A 90 3.16 -3.70 -7.53
N ASP A 91 3.48 -4.00 -6.30
CA ASP A 91 3.64 -3.00 -5.24
C ASP A 91 4.76 -2.01 -5.60
N ALA A 92 5.87 -2.50 -6.12
CA ALA A 92 6.97 -1.65 -6.59
C ALA A 92 6.51 -0.68 -7.68
N ALA A 93 5.66 -1.13 -8.59
CA ALA A 93 5.10 -0.26 -9.63
C ALA A 93 4.28 0.90 -9.04
N THR A 94 3.54 0.64 -7.97
CA THR A 94 2.79 1.69 -7.25
C THR A 94 3.75 2.74 -6.67
N HIS A 95 4.80 2.29 -6.00
CA HIS A 95 5.78 3.20 -5.38
C HIS A 95 6.50 4.04 -6.44
N LEU A 96 6.91 3.41 -7.52
CA LEU A 96 7.61 4.10 -8.61
C LEU A 96 6.72 5.12 -9.28
N THR A 97 5.48 4.78 -9.56
CA THR A 97 4.50 5.70 -10.16
C THR A 97 4.28 6.92 -9.26
N ARG A 98 4.08 6.69 -7.97
CA ARG A 98 3.94 7.80 -7.00
C ARG A 98 5.17 8.70 -7.00
N THR A 99 6.35 8.10 -6.98
CA THR A 99 7.61 8.85 -6.91
C THR A 99 7.79 9.79 -8.10
N ASN A 100 7.26 9.40 -9.25
CA ASN A 100 7.40 10.18 -10.49
C ASN A 100 6.21 11.09 -10.81
N MET A 101 5.29 11.23 -9.90
CA MET A 101 4.15 12.13 -10.07
C MET A 101 4.51 13.58 -9.86
#